data_cc3eaa55ac3a293e85d6da16452a4758
#
_entry.id   cc3eaa55ac3a293e85d6da16452a4758
#
_cell.length_a   1.000
_cell.length_b   1.000
_cell.length_c   1.000
_cell.angle_alpha   90.00
_cell.angle_beta   90.00
_cell.angle_gamma   90.00
#
_symmetry.space_group_name_H-M   'P 1'
#
loop_
_entity.id
_entity.type
_entity.pdbx_description
1 polymer ?
#
loop_
_entity_poly.entity_id
_entity_poly.type
_entity_poly.pdbx_seq_one_letter_code
_entity_poly.pdbx_strand_id
1 'polypeptide(L)'
;MLPDNLEILKEYVERGAKEYDIVLVGAGSAKGRRDHTIEVFESLGEVLFRGVRVKPGRPAMAAVINGKPVICLPGFPMSTAVTLWSLVYPLLRLLTGRAAEQTEMIKDAIGTLESRPAKLLVQHSSPAGIEEWLRVKTARVGDKLYAWALTSGASVLWALAESDAIAMLPPSALECEKETEINLWMTRKVDYDRRALFQGSDDPAIQLLVTPVRRRGADFASRTVGSMGGLAALSRGECHFAAAHLLDESTGGYNDVFIERFANGRKWNRVLVFYRTQGIIVARGNPKGIHNFADLCEKDVVFSNRQPGAGTRVLFDHLLREHGKPADEIKGYSQICTTHMEAANRVYTGLADATLGIKSAADALGLDFIPLTEEPYELVIPEEYMNHPGIVALLDSLHDAEWRAKVEEMGGYRWP
;
A
#
# COMPACT_ATOMS: atom_id res chain seq x y z
N MET A 1 12.35 22.04 20.79
CA MET A 1 13.27 21.42 19.80
C MET A 1 14.63 22.00 20.03
N LEU A 2 15.69 21.19 20.16
CA LEU A 2 17.05 21.68 20.38
C LEU A 2 17.70 21.96 19.01
N PRO A 3 18.65 22.94 18.94
CA PRO A 3 19.49 23.10 17.77
C PRO A 3 20.40 21.86 17.58
N ASP A 4 20.82 21.62 16.34
CA ASP A 4 21.73 20.52 15.98
C ASP A 4 23.17 20.88 16.40
N ASN A 5 23.45 20.76 17.71
CA ASN A 5 24.68 21.12 18.35
C ASN A 5 25.05 20.14 19.46
N LEU A 6 26.26 19.61 19.40
CA LEU A 6 26.77 18.56 20.29
C LEU A 6 26.77 18.99 21.76
N GLU A 7 27.27 20.18 22.08
CA GLU A 7 27.39 20.66 23.46
C GLU A 7 26.04 20.93 24.10
N ILE A 8 25.08 21.48 23.31
CA ILE A 8 23.70 21.68 23.76
C ILE A 8 23.02 20.34 24.02
N LEU A 9 23.14 19.36 23.09
CA LEU A 9 22.58 18.04 23.27
C LEU A 9 23.17 17.36 24.52
N LYS A 10 24.48 17.44 24.71
CA LYS A 10 25.18 16.90 25.87
C LYS A 10 24.67 17.46 27.18
N GLU A 11 24.55 18.80 27.28
CA GLU A 11 24.02 19.48 28.45
C GLU A 11 22.60 19.02 28.80
N TYR A 12 21.70 18.94 27.79
CA TYR A 12 20.32 18.54 28.01
C TYR A 12 20.18 17.06 28.39
N VAL A 13 20.97 16.17 27.80
CA VAL A 13 20.99 14.76 28.15
C VAL A 13 21.51 14.55 29.57
N GLU A 14 22.61 15.20 29.94
CA GLU A 14 23.18 15.11 31.29
C GLU A 14 22.22 15.65 32.37
N ARG A 15 21.61 16.80 32.11
CA ARG A 15 20.60 17.39 33.01
C ARG A 15 19.39 16.46 33.12
N GLY A 16 18.87 15.98 31.98
CA GLY A 16 17.73 15.05 31.99
C GLY A 16 17.98 13.77 32.78
N ALA A 17 19.20 13.20 32.66
CA ALA A 17 19.59 12.02 33.43
C ALA A 17 19.77 12.27 34.93
N LYS A 18 19.91 13.53 35.37
CA LYS A 18 19.89 13.91 36.79
C LYS A 18 18.48 14.15 37.32
N GLU A 19 17.58 14.69 36.52
CA GLU A 19 16.26 15.15 36.93
C GLU A 19 15.15 14.11 36.74
N TYR A 20 15.29 13.18 35.78
CA TYR A 20 14.24 12.23 35.39
C TYR A 20 14.69 10.78 35.49
N ASP A 21 13.73 9.87 35.55
CA ASP A 21 13.99 8.41 35.62
C ASP A 21 14.28 7.78 34.28
N ILE A 22 13.91 8.42 33.18
CA ILE A 22 14.18 8.01 31.80
C ILE A 22 14.34 9.25 30.91
N VAL A 23 15.27 9.22 29.97
CA VAL A 23 15.46 10.28 28.96
C VAL A 23 15.24 9.71 27.57
N LEU A 24 14.42 10.38 26.77
CA LEU A 24 14.20 10.02 25.37
C LEU A 24 14.78 11.13 24.47
N VAL A 25 15.67 10.75 23.57
CA VAL A 25 16.27 11.64 22.57
C VAL A 25 15.65 11.34 21.22
N GLY A 26 14.84 12.25 20.69
CA GLY A 26 14.20 12.11 19.40
C GLY A 26 15.03 12.67 18.26
N ALA A 27 15.15 11.96 17.14
CA ALA A 27 16.00 12.21 15.98
C ALA A 27 17.50 12.08 16.29
N GLY A 28 18.34 11.91 15.30
CA GLY A 28 19.79 11.75 15.51
C GLY A 28 20.27 10.30 15.42
N SER A 29 19.41 9.38 14.96
CA SER A 29 19.77 7.97 14.78
C SER A 29 20.20 7.61 13.34
N ALA A 30 20.23 8.61 12.44
CA ALA A 30 20.58 8.40 11.04
C ALA A 30 22.12 8.41 10.86
N LYS A 31 22.62 7.66 9.88
CA LYS A 31 24.04 7.65 9.48
C LYS A 31 24.52 8.97 8.84
N GLY A 32 23.91 10.10 9.22
CA GLY A 32 24.28 11.43 8.72
C GLY A 32 25.53 11.98 9.41
N ARG A 33 26.29 12.81 8.71
CA ARG A 33 27.48 13.50 9.23
C ARG A 33 27.21 14.46 10.42
N ARG A 34 25.94 14.61 10.84
CA ARG A 34 25.50 15.52 11.91
C ARG A 34 24.80 14.79 13.06
N ASP A 35 24.97 13.47 13.17
CA ASP A 35 24.38 12.73 14.27
C ASP A 35 25.35 12.66 15.45
N HIS A 36 25.18 13.58 16.39
CA HIS A 36 25.99 13.68 17.59
C HIS A 36 25.51 12.78 18.74
N THR A 37 24.39 12.06 18.57
CA THR A 37 23.78 11.34 19.69
C THR A 37 24.69 10.27 20.26
N ILE A 38 25.38 9.50 19.40
CA ILE A 38 26.27 8.45 19.88
C ILE A 38 27.51 9.03 20.61
N GLU A 39 28.09 10.11 20.11
CA GLU A 39 29.22 10.79 20.74
C GLU A 39 28.84 11.33 22.13
N VAL A 40 27.62 11.87 22.27
CA VAL A 40 27.09 12.33 23.54
C VAL A 40 26.91 11.16 24.50
N PHE A 41 26.32 10.05 24.06
CA PHE A 41 26.09 8.88 24.90
C PHE A 41 27.41 8.28 25.38
N GLU A 42 28.39 8.11 24.50
CA GLU A 42 29.73 7.60 24.83
C GLU A 42 30.50 8.54 25.78
N SER A 43 30.29 9.87 25.67
CA SER A 43 30.96 10.84 26.54
C SER A 43 30.37 10.95 27.95
N LEU A 44 29.10 10.57 28.14
CA LEU A 44 28.35 10.75 29.40
C LEU A 44 28.14 9.44 30.17
N GLY A 45 28.22 8.29 29.54
CA GLY A 45 27.90 7.02 30.19
C GLY A 45 28.24 5.79 29.39
N GLU A 46 27.58 4.68 29.70
CA GLU A 46 27.77 3.40 29.06
C GLU A 46 26.72 3.18 27.96
N VAL A 47 27.16 2.99 26.72
CA VAL A 47 26.29 2.61 25.60
C VAL A 47 25.99 1.11 25.68
N LEU A 48 24.71 0.75 25.88
CA LEU A 48 24.28 -0.64 25.98
C LEU A 48 24.19 -1.30 24.60
N PHE A 49 23.64 -0.59 23.64
CA PHE A 49 23.58 -1.04 22.24
C PHE A 49 23.41 0.11 21.26
N ARG A 50 23.88 -0.13 20.04
CA ARG A 50 23.75 0.75 18.88
C ARG A 50 23.06 0.00 17.75
N GLY A 51 21.74 0.20 17.65
CA GLY A 51 20.89 -0.50 16.71
C GLY A 51 20.30 -1.79 17.25
N VAL A 52 19.10 -2.11 16.77
CA VAL A 52 18.35 -3.33 17.12
C VAL A 52 18.00 -4.12 15.86
N ARG A 53 17.79 -5.43 16.02
CA ARG A 53 17.42 -6.30 14.88
C ARG A 53 15.91 -6.33 14.67
N VAL A 54 15.29 -5.14 14.59
CA VAL A 54 13.86 -4.95 14.38
C VAL A 54 13.61 -4.01 13.21
N LYS A 55 12.62 -4.30 12.38
CA LYS A 55 12.21 -3.48 11.23
C LYS A 55 10.68 -3.25 11.26
N PRO A 56 10.28 -1.97 11.26
CA PRO A 56 11.04 -0.73 11.39
C PRO A 56 11.55 -0.54 12.83
N GLY A 57 12.58 0.32 13.03
CA GLY A 57 13.13 0.60 14.37
C GLY A 57 14.64 0.35 14.50
N ARG A 58 15.27 -0.21 13.46
CA ARG A 58 16.68 -0.62 13.46
C ARG A 58 17.67 0.39 14.06
N PRO A 59 17.57 1.72 13.86
CA PRO A 59 18.57 2.66 14.39
C PRO A 59 18.42 3.01 15.87
N ALA A 60 17.50 2.41 16.64
CA ALA A 60 17.36 2.69 18.07
C ALA A 60 18.67 2.42 18.83
N MET A 61 18.98 3.27 19.81
CA MET A 61 20.16 3.15 20.68
C MET A 61 19.74 3.32 22.14
N ALA A 62 20.48 2.72 23.06
CA ALA A 62 20.30 2.96 24.47
C ALA A 62 21.65 3.08 25.21
N ALA A 63 21.65 3.89 26.25
CA ALA A 63 22.78 4.08 27.16
C ALA A 63 22.27 4.16 28.61
N VAL A 64 23.18 3.98 29.56
CA VAL A 64 22.99 4.31 30.97
C VAL A 64 23.87 5.52 31.28
N ILE A 65 23.24 6.63 31.70
CA ILE A 65 23.91 7.87 32.08
C ILE A 65 23.42 8.25 33.48
N ASN A 66 24.35 8.49 34.41
CA ASN A 66 24.03 8.72 35.82
C ASN A 66 23.10 7.66 36.45
N GLY A 67 23.24 6.39 36.03
CA GLY A 67 22.40 5.30 36.49
C GLY A 67 20.97 5.31 35.93
N LYS A 68 20.67 6.19 34.98
CA LYS A 68 19.35 6.32 34.34
C LYS A 68 19.38 5.87 32.88
N PRO A 69 18.33 5.19 32.40
CA PRO A 69 18.23 4.80 30.98
C PRO A 69 18.00 6.01 30.09
N VAL A 70 18.78 6.10 29.02
CA VAL A 70 18.65 7.10 27.95
C VAL A 70 18.47 6.38 26.63
N ILE A 71 17.37 6.63 25.93
CA ILE A 71 17.00 5.94 24.68
C ILE A 71 16.94 6.93 23.54
N CYS A 72 17.66 6.64 22.46
CA CYS A 72 17.54 7.37 21.21
C CYS A 72 16.45 6.74 20.33
N LEU A 73 15.46 7.56 19.99
CA LEU A 73 14.33 7.19 19.11
C LEU A 73 14.70 7.52 17.67
N PRO A 74 14.48 6.58 16.73
CA PRO A 74 14.66 6.86 15.29
C PRO A 74 13.80 8.01 14.81
N GLY A 75 14.30 8.81 13.84
CA GLY A 75 13.57 9.96 13.30
C GLY A 75 12.34 9.63 12.44
N PHE A 76 12.22 8.41 11.93
CA PHE A 76 11.04 8.01 11.15
C PHE A 76 9.90 7.55 12.05
N PRO A 77 8.67 8.06 11.83
CA PRO A 77 7.53 7.85 12.73
C PRO A 77 7.24 6.39 13.09
N MET A 78 7.24 5.48 12.10
CA MET A 78 7.01 4.06 12.38
C MET A 78 8.15 3.40 13.16
N SER A 79 9.39 3.82 12.91
CA SER A 79 10.54 3.35 13.69
C SER A 79 10.44 3.82 15.14
N THR A 80 10.05 5.07 15.34
CA THR A 80 9.79 5.63 16.68
C THR A 80 8.70 4.84 17.39
N ALA A 81 7.55 4.61 16.73
CA ALA A 81 6.44 3.85 17.31
C ALA A 81 6.86 2.45 17.75
N VAL A 82 7.55 1.71 16.89
CA VAL A 82 8.05 0.36 17.22
C VAL A 82 9.06 0.41 18.37
N THR A 83 9.96 1.40 18.39
CA THR A 83 10.91 1.58 19.51
C THR A 83 10.17 1.90 20.83
N LEU A 84 9.13 2.74 20.78
CA LEU A 84 8.30 3.02 21.96
C LEU A 84 7.61 1.75 22.45
N TRP A 85 7.02 0.95 21.59
CA TRP A 85 6.31 -0.28 21.97
C TRP A 85 7.23 -1.38 22.48
N SER A 86 8.38 -1.59 21.82
CA SER A 86 9.27 -2.72 22.10
C SER A 86 10.31 -2.46 23.19
N LEU A 87 10.71 -1.23 23.43
CA LEU A 87 11.75 -0.85 24.37
C LEU A 87 11.26 0.09 25.48
N VAL A 88 10.67 1.24 25.11
CA VAL A 88 10.35 2.30 26.09
C VAL A 88 9.21 1.88 27.00
N TYR A 89 8.11 1.37 26.44
CA TYR A 89 6.95 0.96 27.25
C TYR A 89 7.27 -0.21 28.20
N PRO A 90 7.92 -1.31 27.77
CA PRO A 90 8.37 -2.33 28.69
C PRO A 90 9.28 -1.81 29.80
N LEU A 91 10.20 -0.91 29.49
CA LEU A 91 11.07 -0.27 30.48
C LEU A 91 10.27 0.56 31.48
N LEU A 92 9.30 1.35 31.05
CA LEU A 92 8.40 2.12 31.93
C LEU A 92 7.59 1.18 32.86
N ARG A 93 7.12 0.04 32.37
CA ARG A 93 6.43 -0.98 33.16
C ARG A 93 7.35 -1.54 34.25
N LEU A 94 8.60 -1.84 33.91
CA LEU A 94 9.62 -2.30 34.86
C LEU A 94 9.92 -1.25 35.91
N LEU A 95 10.20 -0.01 35.53
CA LEU A 95 10.50 1.09 36.45
C LEU A 95 9.35 1.42 37.41
N THR A 96 8.11 1.18 36.99
CA THR A 96 6.91 1.42 37.81
C THR A 96 6.47 0.18 38.63
N GLY A 97 7.27 -0.90 38.63
CA GLY A 97 6.94 -2.14 39.35
C GLY A 97 5.78 -2.93 38.74
N ARG A 98 5.45 -2.66 37.47
CA ARG A 98 4.36 -3.33 36.72
C ARG A 98 4.90 -4.30 35.69
N ALA A 99 5.98 -5.01 36.02
CA ALA A 99 6.58 -5.99 35.12
C ALA A 99 5.58 -7.10 34.76
N ALA A 100 5.65 -7.51 33.49
CA ALA A 100 4.94 -8.65 32.95
C ALA A 100 5.84 -9.35 31.94
N GLU A 101 5.38 -10.42 31.30
CA GLU A 101 6.08 -11.03 30.19
C GLU A 101 6.22 -9.99 29.05
N GLN A 102 7.39 -9.95 28.41
CA GLN A 102 7.72 -8.90 27.43
C GLN A 102 6.71 -8.79 26.31
N THR A 103 6.26 -9.92 25.76
CA THR A 103 5.27 -9.97 24.69
C THR A 103 3.94 -9.34 25.12
N GLU A 104 3.51 -9.59 26.36
CA GLU A 104 2.26 -9.00 26.89
C GLU A 104 2.40 -7.48 27.07
N MET A 105 3.55 -6.99 27.56
CA MET A 105 3.79 -5.55 27.65
C MET A 105 3.78 -4.89 26.26
N ILE A 106 4.34 -5.55 25.23
CA ILE A 106 4.34 -5.03 23.84
C ILE A 106 2.92 -5.01 23.29
N LYS A 107 2.13 -6.06 23.48
CA LYS A 107 0.71 -6.10 23.07
C LYS A 107 -0.10 -4.98 23.71
N ASP A 108 0.12 -4.73 25.00
CA ASP A 108 -0.52 -3.64 25.73
C ASP A 108 -0.12 -2.26 25.14
N ALA A 109 1.17 -2.05 24.86
CA ALA A 109 1.68 -0.83 24.22
C ALA A 109 1.07 -0.55 22.84
N ILE A 110 0.85 -1.60 22.04
CA ILE A 110 0.22 -1.52 20.72
C ILE A 110 -1.29 -1.27 20.82
N GLY A 111 -1.91 -1.61 21.94
CA GLY A 111 -3.36 -1.64 22.12
C GLY A 111 -4.00 -2.86 21.45
N THR A 112 -3.35 -4.03 21.57
CA THR A 112 -3.83 -5.29 21.00
C THR A 112 -5.13 -5.70 21.67
N LEU A 113 -6.21 -5.84 20.87
CA LEU A 113 -7.53 -6.25 21.34
C LEU A 113 -7.60 -7.78 21.52
N GLU A 114 -7.02 -8.50 20.58
CA GLU A 114 -6.98 -9.97 20.54
C GLU A 114 -5.83 -10.45 19.65
N SER A 115 -5.43 -11.70 19.83
CA SER A 115 -4.51 -12.40 18.93
C SER A 115 -5.27 -13.48 18.17
N ARG A 116 -5.05 -13.58 16.86
CA ARG A 116 -5.66 -14.63 16.04
C ARG A 116 -4.77 -15.04 14.86
N PRO A 117 -4.82 -16.31 14.44
CA PRO A 117 -4.13 -16.76 13.25
C PRO A 117 -4.81 -16.24 11.99
N ALA A 118 -4.01 -16.00 10.94
CA ALA A 118 -4.48 -15.70 9.60
C ALA A 118 -3.50 -16.26 8.55
N LYS A 119 -3.97 -16.43 7.33
CA LYS A 119 -3.15 -16.89 6.21
C LYS A 119 -2.65 -15.71 5.39
N LEU A 120 -1.38 -15.74 5.01
CA LEU A 120 -0.85 -14.75 4.08
C LEU A 120 -1.53 -14.87 2.72
N LEU A 121 -2.15 -13.79 2.28
CA LEU A 121 -2.79 -13.70 0.96
C LEU A 121 -1.76 -13.73 -0.18
N VAL A 122 -0.55 -13.28 0.10
CA VAL A 122 0.57 -13.23 -0.84
C VAL A 122 1.87 -13.57 -0.14
N GLN A 123 2.83 -14.06 -0.91
CA GLN A 123 4.19 -14.26 -0.46
C GLN A 123 4.77 -12.95 0.10
N HIS A 124 5.54 -13.07 1.18
CA HIS A 124 6.25 -11.97 1.80
C HIS A 124 7.72 -12.35 2.08
N SER A 125 8.64 -11.51 1.62
CA SER A 125 10.08 -11.68 1.89
C SER A 125 10.51 -10.76 3.03
N SER A 126 11.08 -11.33 4.07
CA SER A 126 11.57 -10.63 5.25
C SER A 126 13.11 -10.61 5.27
N PRO A 127 13.74 -9.55 5.80
CA PRO A 127 15.20 -9.49 5.89
C PRO A 127 15.76 -10.54 6.84
N ALA A 128 16.84 -11.20 6.44
CA ALA A 128 17.51 -12.21 7.23
C ALA A 128 17.99 -11.68 8.60
N GLY A 129 17.72 -12.42 9.66
CA GLY A 129 18.19 -12.12 11.01
C GLY A 129 17.55 -10.87 11.65
N ILE A 130 16.43 -10.39 11.12
CA ILE A 130 15.70 -9.21 11.59
C ILE A 130 14.26 -9.61 11.90
N GLU A 131 13.77 -9.27 13.07
CA GLU A 131 12.35 -9.35 13.40
C GLU A 131 11.60 -8.25 12.63
N GLU A 132 10.59 -8.62 11.84
CA GLU A 132 9.83 -7.66 11.05
C GLU A 132 8.41 -7.50 11.57
N TRP A 133 8.00 -6.24 11.79
CA TRP A 133 6.67 -5.86 12.25
C TRP A 133 5.86 -5.32 11.07
N LEU A 134 4.98 -6.17 10.57
CA LEU A 134 4.12 -5.87 9.43
C LEU A 134 2.84 -5.20 9.89
N ARG A 135 2.47 -4.10 9.24
CA ARG A 135 1.12 -3.54 9.30
C ARG A 135 0.30 -4.29 8.27
N VAL A 136 -0.72 -4.98 8.70
CA VAL A 136 -1.51 -5.83 7.82
C VAL A 136 -2.96 -5.39 7.73
N LYS A 137 -3.52 -5.54 6.53
CA LYS A 137 -4.96 -5.50 6.27
C LYS A 137 -5.48 -6.91 6.27
N THR A 138 -6.74 -7.09 6.64
CA THR A 138 -7.34 -8.42 6.76
C THR A 138 -8.71 -8.48 6.09
N ALA A 139 -9.08 -9.66 5.59
CA ALA A 139 -10.43 -9.97 5.14
C ALA A 139 -10.68 -11.48 5.28
N ARG A 140 -11.93 -11.85 5.51
CA ARG A 140 -12.35 -13.25 5.52
C ARG A 140 -13.05 -13.59 4.21
N VAL A 141 -12.63 -14.66 3.54
CA VAL A 141 -13.29 -15.19 2.34
C VAL A 141 -13.59 -16.66 2.61
N GLY A 142 -14.86 -17.02 2.60
CA GLY A 142 -15.30 -18.32 3.12
C GLY A 142 -14.93 -18.48 4.59
N ASP A 143 -14.25 -19.55 4.92
CA ASP A 143 -13.76 -19.89 6.27
C ASP A 143 -12.34 -19.37 6.54
N LYS A 144 -11.65 -18.81 5.53
CA LYS A 144 -10.26 -18.38 5.65
C LYS A 144 -10.15 -16.89 6.00
N LEU A 145 -9.43 -16.59 7.06
CA LEU A 145 -8.98 -15.22 7.35
C LEU A 145 -7.65 -14.99 6.63
N TYR A 146 -7.66 -14.04 5.71
CA TYR A 146 -6.47 -13.61 4.99
C TYR A 146 -5.89 -12.33 5.56
N ALA A 147 -4.55 -12.23 5.52
CA ALA A 147 -3.81 -11.02 5.84
C ALA A 147 -2.79 -10.71 4.73
N TRP A 148 -2.57 -9.43 4.48
CA TRP A 148 -1.50 -8.99 3.59
C TRP A 148 -0.87 -7.71 4.13
N ALA A 149 0.44 -7.60 3.92
CA ALA A 149 1.18 -6.42 4.35
C ALA A 149 0.75 -5.20 3.55
N LEU A 150 0.52 -4.10 4.24
CA LEU A 150 0.43 -2.77 3.65
C LEU A 150 1.84 -2.29 3.27
N THR A 151 1.90 -1.23 2.44
CA THR A 151 3.18 -0.68 1.97
C THR A 151 4.17 -0.52 3.12
N SER A 152 5.34 -1.14 2.98
CA SER A 152 6.42 -1.07 3.95
C SER A 152 7.20 0.25 3.80
N GLY A 153 7.45 0.92 4.91
CA GLY A 153 8.27 2.13 4.96
C GLY A 153 8.23 2.72 6.37
N ALA A 154 9.38 3.14 6.86
CA ALA A 154 9.49 3.70 8.21
C ALA A 154 8.80 5.07 8.33
N SER A 155 8.64 5.78 7.22
CA SER A 155 7.95 7.08 7.12
C SER A 155 6.44 6.98 6.88
N VAL A 156 5.90 5.80 6.59
CA VAL A 156 4.51 5.61 6.13
C VAL A 156 3.56 5.41 7.32
N LEU A 157 3.14 6.51 7.95
CA LEU A 157 2.17 6.47 9.08
C LEU A 157 0.76 6.06 8.66
N TRP A 158 0.31 6.42 7.46
CA TRP A 158 -1.03 6.04 7.01
C TRP A 158 -1.24 4.51 7.01
N ALA A 159 -0.17 3.74 6.75
CA ALA A 159 -0.24 2.29 6.80
C ALA A 159 -0.56 1.76 8.20
N LEU A 160 -0.19 2.47 9.27
CA LEU A 160 -0.61 2.13 10.63
C LEU A 160 -2.09 2.47 10.84
N ALA A 161 -2.53 3.65 10.38
CA ALA A 161 -3.93 4.07 10.49
C ALA A 161 -4.89 3.16 9.71
N GLU A 162 -4.45 2.63 8.56
CA GLU A 162 -5.24 1.71 7.73
C GLU A 162 -5.10 0.25 8.12
N SER A 163 -4.07 -0.16 8.88
CA SER A 163 -3.90 -1.54 9.29
C SER A 163 -4.99 -2.00 10.24
N ASP A 164 -5.32 -3.27 10.16
CA ASP A 164 -6.24 -3.93 11.10
C ASP A 164 -5.48 -4.61 12.23
N ALA A 165 -4.23 -4.99 11.97
CA ALA A 165 -3.37 -5.70 12.91
C ALA A 165 -1.89 -5.45 12.63
N ILE A 166 -1.07 -5.83 13.62
CA ILE A 166 0.38 -6.00 13.50
C ILE A 166 0.68 -7.51 13.47
N ALA A 167 1.50 -7.93 12.52
CA ALA A 167 2.09 -9.28 12.50
C ALA A 167 3.59 -9.18 12.74
N MET A 168 4.10 -9.93 13.71
CA MET A 168 5.54 -10.03 13.95
C MET A 168 6.09 -11.29 13.26
N LEU A 169 7.00 -11.09 12.33
CA LEU A 169 7.75 -12.17 11.69
C LEU A 169 9.08 -12.36 12.42
N PRO A 170 9.41 -13.58 12.87
CA PRO A 170 10.65 -13.82 13.57
C PRO A 170 11.87 -13.67 12.66
N PRO A 171 13.08 -13.46 13.22
CA PRO A 171 14.31 -13.31 12.43
C PRO A 171 14.65 -14.48 11.51
N SER A 172 14.05 -15.65 11.76
CA SER A 172 14.19 -16.85 10.93
C SER A 172 13.25 -16.90 9.73
N ALA A 173 12.24 -16.03 9.67
CA ALA A 173 11.27 -15.96 8.57
C ALA A 173 11.88 -15.20 7.38
N LEU A 174 12.62 -15.86 6.53
CA LEU A 174 13.25 -15.25 5.35
C LEU A 174 12.25 -15.03 4.23
N GLU A 175 11.45 -16.04 3.98
CA GLU A 175 10.45 -16.07 2.94
C GLU A 175 9.21 -16.79 3.46
N CYS A 176 8.12 -16.05 3.57
CA CYS A 176 6.83 -16.58 3.94
C CYS A 176 6.02 -16.78 2.67
N GLU A 177 5.79 -18.02 2.29
CA GLU A 177 4.98 -18.35 1.12
C GLU A 177 3.53 -17.91 1.32
N LYS A 178 2.82 -17.77 0.21
CA LYS A 178 1.36 -17.61 0.25
C LYS A 178 0.71 -18.76 1.05
N GLU A 179 -0.39 -18.47 1.74
CA GLU A 179 -1.09 -19.40 2.65
C GLU A 179 -0.30 -19.79 3.92
N THR A 180 0.93 -19.28 4.13
CA THR A 180 1.61 -19.43 5.42
C THR A 180 0.76 -18.82 6.52
N GLU A 181 0.57 -19.56 7.62
CA GLU A 181 -0.12 -19.07 8.79
C GLU A 181 0.78 -18.14 9.60
N ILE A 182 0.25 -16.96 9.92
CA ILE A 182 0.90 -15.97 10.77
C ILE A 182 -0.03 -15.55 11.90
N ASN A 183 0.55 -15.20 13.05
CA ASN A 183 -0.21 -14.70 14.17
C ASN A 183 -0.37 -13.18 14.09
N LEU A 184 -1.61 -12.69 14.20
CA LEU A 184 -1.97 -11.29 14.15
C LEU A 184 -2.26 -10.75 15.56
N TRP A 185 -1.77 -9.57 15.84
CA TRP A 185 -2.18 -8.74 16.98
C TRP A 185 -3.16 -7.68 16.48
N MET A 186 -4.46 -7.94 16.67
CA MET A 186 -5.52 -7.07 16.16
C MET A 186 -5.54 -5.76 16.93
N THR A 187 -5.46 -4.64 16.23
CA THR A 187 -5.47 -3.28 16.81
C THR A 187 -6.81 -2.58 16.65
N ARG A 188 -7.73 -3.17 15.88
CA ARG A 188 -9.11 -2.71 15.72
C ARG A 188 -10.08 -3.88 15.57
N LYS A 189 -11.34 -3.62 15.90
CA LYS A 189 -12.43 -4.55 15.59
C LYS A 189 -12.75 -4.50 14.10
N VAL A 190 -12.89 -5.68 13.49
CA VAL A 190 -13.27 -5.83 12.08
C VAL A 190 -14.50 -6.73 12.01
N ASP A 191 -15.56 -6.23 11.41
CA ASP A 191 -16.75 -7.03 11.10
C ASP A 191 -16.54 -7.75 9.77
N TYR A 192 -16.03 -8.98 9.84
CA TYR A 192 -15.74 -9.78 8.65
C TYR A 192 -16.98 -10.26 7.91
N ASP A 193 -18.14 -10.32 8.56
CA ASP A 193 -19.41 -10.69 7.90
C ASP A 193 -19.93 -9.57 7.00
N ARG A 194 -19.44 -8.34 7.23
CA ARG A 194 -19.84 -7.15 6.47
C ARG A 194 -18.70 -6.53 5.67
N ARG A 195 -17.51 -7.12 5.73
CA ARG A 195 -16.33 -6.67 4.95
C ARG A 195 -16.12 -7.55 3.73
N ALA A 196 -16.27 -6.98 2.53
CA ALA A 196 -15.88 -7.65 1.29
C ALA A 196 -14.38 -7.45 1.01
N LEU A 197 -13.75 -8.41 0.31
CA LEU A 197 -12.41 -8.29 -0.23
C LEU A 197 -12.47 -8.04 -1.74
N PHE A 198 -11.91 -6.94 -2.16
CA PHE A 198 -11.66 -6.57 -3.55
C PHE A 198 -10.25 -6.96 -3.96
N GLN A 199 -10.11 -7.63 -5.10
CA GLN A 199 -8.84 -7.74 -5.80
C GLN A 199 -9.06 -7.47 -7.29
N GLY A 200 -8.32 -6.53 -7.88
CA GLY A 200 -8.58 -6.19 -9.29
C GLY A 200 -7.77 -5.01 -9.79
N SER A 201 -8.26 -4.44 -10.86
CA SER A 201 -7.70 -3.22 -11.41
C SER A 201 -8.01 -2.03 -10.51
N ASP A 202 -6.99 -1.25 -10.23
CA ASP A 202 -7.14 -0.03 -9.44
C ASP A 202 -7.87 1.06 -10.24
N ASP A 203 -8.79 1.73 -9.53
CA ASP A 203 -9.44 2.94 -10.03
C ASP A 203 -9.77 3.87 -8.86
N PRO A 204 -9.40 5.16 -8.95
CA PRO A 204 -9.70 6.13 -7.88
C PRO A 204 -11.19 6.22 -7.55
N ALA A 205 -12.09 6.08 -8.54
CA ALA A 205 -13.53 6.11 -8.33
C ALA A 205 -14.00 4.96 -7.42
N ILE A 206 -13.40 3.77 -7.55
CA ILE A 206 -13.72 2.61 -6.69
C ILE A 206 -13.22 2.84 -5.27
N GLN A 207 -12.05 3.45 -5.10
CA GLN A 207 -11.54 3.77 -3.76
C GLN A 207 -12.44 4.76 -3.02
N LEU A 208 -13.08 5.68 -3.71
CA LEU A 208 -14.05 6.62 -3.14
C LEU A 208 -15.32 5.93 -2.64
N LEU A 209 -15.66 4.72 -3.09
CA LEU A 209 -16.83 3.95 -2.62
C LEU A 209 -16.69 3.49 -1.16
N VAL A 210 -15.50 3.47 -0.58
CA VAL A 210 -15.31 3.09 0.83
C VAL A 210 -16.19 3.92 1.77
N THR A 211 -16.30 5.23 1.52
CA THR A 211 -17.12 6.12 2.36
C THR A 211 -18.61 5.80 2.31
N PRO A 212 -19.28 5.76 1.14
CA PRO A 212 -20.70 5.42 1.09
C PRO A 212 -21.02 3.98 1.53
N VAL A 213 -20.10 3.03 1.32
CA VAL A 213 -20.22 1.65 1.83
C VAL A 213 -20.20 1.64 3.36
N ARG A 214 -19.29 2.38 3.99
CA ARG A 214 -19.23 2.52 5.45
C ARG A 214 -20.45 3.19 6.05
N ARG A 215 -21.02 4.19 5.38
CA ARG A 215 -22.32 4.80 5.78
C ARG A 215 -23.46 3.78 5.79
N ARG A 216 -23.40 2.73 4.98
CA ARG A 216 -24.34 1.60 4.94
C ARG A 216 -24.00 0.49 5.94
N GLY A 217 -23.05 0.74 6.83
CA GLY A 217 -22.64 -0.19 7.89
C GLY A 217 -21.88 -1.41 7.40
N ALA A 218 -21.26 -1.35 6.23
CA ALA A 218 -20.39 -2.37 5.68
C ALA A 218 -18.99 -1.80 5.39
N ASP A 219 -18.08 -2.60 4.90
CA ASP A 219 -16.74 -2.17 4.51
C ASP A 219 -16.23 -3.03 3.35
N PHE A 220 -15.21 -2.57 2.65
CA PHE A 220 -14.41 -3.44 1.80
C PHE A 220 -12.92 -3.13 1.96
N ALA A 221 -12.13 -4.17 1.92
CA ALA A 221 -10.69 -4.07 1.87
C ALA A 221 -10.24 -4.29 0.42
N SER A 222 -9.27 -3.53 -0.05
CA SER A 222 -8.83 -3.56 -1.43
C SER A 222 -7.36 -3.96 -1.57
N ARG A 223 -7.09 -4.69 -2.65
CA ARG A 223 -5.73 -5.00 -3.10
C ARG A 223 -5.64 -4.88 -4.61
N THR A 224 -4.78 -3.99 -5.08
CA THR A 224 -4.54 -3.77 -6.51
C THR A 224 -3.65 -4.87 -7.08
N VAL A 225 -4.20 -5.64 -8.04
CA VAL A 225 -3.50 -6.75 -8.72
C VAL A 225 -3.66 -6.74 -10.24
N GLY A 226 -4.37 -5.73 -10.78
CA GLY A 226 -4.77 -5.66 -12.17
C GLY A 226 -5.95 -6.58 -12.50
N SER A 227 -6.54 -6.38 -13.68
CA SER A 227 -7.74 -7.13 -14.11
C SER A 227 -7.51 -8.63 -14.15
N MET A 228 -6.43 -9.09 -14.81
CA MET A 228 -6.11 -10.53 -14.88
C MET A 228 -5.84 -11.14 -13.50
N GLY A 229 -5.11 -10.41 -12.64
CA GLY A 229 -4.83 -10.84 -11.28
C GLY A 229 -6.10 -10.96 -10.43
N GLY A 230 -7.06 -10.05 -10.61
CA GLY A 230 -8.37 -10.07 -9.95
C GLY A 230 -9.22 -11.27 -10.37
N LEU A 231 -9.34 -11.51 -11.67
CA LEU A 231 -10.07 -12.70 -12.18
C LEU A 231 -9.43 -14.01 -11.71
N ALA A 232 -8.09 -14.07 -11.69
CA ALA A 232 -7.38 -15.23 -11.16
C ALA A 232 -7.62 -15.41 -9.65
N ALA A 233 -7.68 -14.32 -8.87
CA ALA A 233 -8.00 -14.37 -7.44
C ALA A 233 -9.44 -14.87 -7.21
N LEU A 234 -10.43 -14.39 -7.98
CA LEU A 234 -11.79 -14.94 -7.97
C LEU A 234 -11.83 -16.43 -8.27
N SER A 235 -11.09 -16.85 -9.30
CA SER A 235 -11.00 -18.24 -9.68
C SER A 235 -10.49 -19.14 -8.56
N ARG A 236 -9.61 -18.63 -7.70
CA ARG A 236 -9.07 -19.36 -6.53
C ARG A 236 -9.89 -19.19 -5.26
N GLY A 237 -10.98 -18.39 -5.27
CA GLY A 237 -11.77 -18.08 -4.07
C GLY A 237 -11.02 -17.21 -3.05
N GLU A 238 -10.21 -16.26 -3.52
CA GLU A 238 -9.35 -15.40 -2.69
C GLU A 238 -9.87 -13.97 -2.55
N CYS A 239 -11.03 -13.67 -3.12
CA CYS A 239 -11.73 -12.39 -2.94
C CYS A 239 -13.22 -12.57 -3.21
N HIS A 240 -14.01 -11.57 -2.82
CA HIS A 240 -15.45 -11.54 -3.02
C HIS A 240 -15.83 -10.93 -4.36
N PHE A 241 -15.03 -9.97 -4.84
CA PHE A 241 -15.26 -9.33 -6.14
C PHE A 241 -13.95 -8.82 -6.74
N ALA A 242 -13.96 -8.70 -8.06
CA ALA A 242 -12.86 -8.14 -8.82
C ALA A 242 -13.37 -7.02 -9.74
N ALA A 243 -12.44 -6.27 -10.33
CA ALA A 243 -12.76 -5.36 -11.42
C ALA A 243 -11.90 -5.66 -12.64
N ALA A 244 -12.52 -5.59 -13.80
CA ALA A 244 -11.89 -5.89 -15.08
C ALA A 244 -12.27 -4.86 -16.16
N HIS A 245 -11.31 -4.65 -17.09
CA HIS A 245 -11.45 -3.83 -18.29
C HIS A 245 -10.46 -4.36 -19.34
N LEU A 246 -10.55 -5.65 -19.66
CA LEU A 246 -9.63 -6.36 -20.55
C LEU A 246 -10.15 -6.34 -21.99
N LEU A 247 -9.39 -5.73 -22.90
CA LEU A 247 -9.68 -5.77 -24.32
C LEU A 247 -9.43 -7.19 -24.86
N ASP A 248 -10.40 -7.75 -25.54
CA ASP A 248 -10.23 -8.92 -26.40
C ASP A 248 -9.84 -8.45 -27.80
N GLU A 249 -8.60 -8.66 -28.17
CA GLU A 249 -8.03 -8.23 -29.44
C GLU A 249 -8.67 -8.92 -30.66
N SER A 250 -9.25 -10.10 -30.47
CA SER A 250 -9.86 -10.87 -31.56
C SER A 250 -11.24 -10.36 -31.94
N THR A 251 -11.99 -9.81 -30.99
CA THR A 251 -13.37 -9.36 -31.17
C THR A 251 -13.52 -7.85 -31.07
N GLY A 252 -12.54 -7.13 -30.49
CA GLY A 252 -12.66 -5.74 -30.08
C GLY A 252 -13.58 -5.51 -28.86
N GLY A 253 -14.14 -6.59 -28.31
CA GLY A 253 -14.96 -6.57 -27.11
C GLY A 253 -14.14 -6.50 -25.82
N TYR A 254 -14.82 -6.42 -24.68
CA TYR A 254 -14.16 -6.35 -23.38
C TYR A 254 -14.66 -7.46 -22.45
N ASN A 255 -13.76 -8.01 -21.68
CA ASN A 255 -13.94 -8.90 -20.53
C ASN A 255 -14.50 -10.29 -20.79
N ASP A 256 -15.36 -10.52 -21.79
CA ASP A 256 -16.15 -11.76 -21.99
C ASP A 256 -15.27 -13.02 -21.97
N VAL A 257 -14.33 -13.13 -22.89
CA VAL A 257 -13.45 -14.31 -23.04
C VAL A 257 -12.64 -14.56 -21.76
N PHE A 258 -12.18 -13.49 -21.12
CA PHE A 258 -11.40 -13.61 -19.89
C PHE A 258 -12.25 -14.08 -18.72
N ILE A 259 -13.46 -13.51 -18.55
CA ILE A 259 -14.37 -13.90 -17.46
C ILE A 259 -14.79 -15.34 -17.63
N GLU A 260 -15.21 -15.76 -18.82
CA GLU A 260 -15.57 -17.15 -19.12
C GLU A 260 -14.44 -18.13 -18.79
N ARG A 261 -13.23 -17.81 -19.23
CA ARG A 261 -12.05 -18.63 -18.99
C ARG A 261 -11.76 -18.80 -17.50
N PHE A 262 -11.79 -17.71 -16.71
CA PHE A 262 -11.47 -17.76 -15.28
C PHE A 262 -12.64 -18.31 -14.45
N ALA A 263 -13.87 -18.05 -14.83
CA ALA A 263 -15.04 -18.61 -14.18
C ALA A 263 -15.10 -20.13 -14.32
N ASN A 264 -14.63 -20.66 -15.43
CA ASN A 264 -14.58 -22.11 -15.70
C ASN A 264 -15.92 -22.81 -15.39
N GLY A 265 -17.00 -22.29 -15.95
CA GLY A 265 -18.36 -22.79 -15.79
C GLY A 265 -19.08 -22.35 -14.50
N ARG A 266 -18.42 -21.63 -13.58
CA ARG A 266 -19.06 -21.02 -12.42
C ARG A 266 -19.83 -19.77 -12.85
N LYS A 267 -20.93 -19.49 -12.16
CA LYS A 267 -21.74 -18.30 -12.42
C LYS A 267 -21.12 -17.08 -11.75
N TRP A 268 -20.68 -16.14 -12.56
CA TRP A 268 -20.18 -14.82 -12.13
C TRP A 268 -21.06 -13.73 -12.71
N ASN A 269 -21.50 -12.80 -11.85
CA ASN A 269 -22.29 -11.65 -12.26
C ASN A 269 -21.37 -10.51 -12.67
N ARG A 270 -21.80 -9.72 -13.64
CA ARG A 270 -21.09 -8.54 -14.13
C ARG A 270 -21.92 -7.30 -13.85
N VAL A 271 -21.30 -6.25 -13.34
CA VAL A 271 -21.93 -4.96 -13.10
C VAL A 271 -21.07 -3.89 -13.77
N LEU A 272 -21.58 -3.34 -14.86
CA LEU A 272 -20.94 -2.20 -15.53
C LEU A 272 -21.09 -0.98 -14.62
N VAL A 273 -19.96 -0.44 -14.14
CA VAL A 273 -19.96 0.72 -13.24
C VAL A 273 -19.94 2.01 -14.03
N PHE A 274 -19.03 2.14 -14.97
CA PHE A 274 -18.86 3.28 -15.86
C PHE A 274 -18.00 2.91 -17.07
N TYR A 275 -18.02 3.77 -18.08
CA TYR A 275 -16.98 3.82 -19.09
C TYR A 275 -15.94 4.86 -18.68
N ARG A 276 -14.67 4.59 -18.92
CA ARG A 276 -13.59 5.53 -18.65
C ARG A 276 -12.69 5.75 -19.87
N THR A 277 -12.21 6.96 -20.01
CA THR A 277 -11.35 7.33 -21.14
C THR A 277 -9.92 6.94 -20.85
N GLN A 278 -9.34 6.10 -21.70
CA GLN A 278 -7.92 5.79 -21.78
C GLN A 278 -7.24 6.67 -22.80
N GLY A 279 -6.01 7.07 -22.52
CA GLY A 279 -5.26 7.93 -23.45
C GLY A 279 -3.78 8.02 -23.07
N ILE A 280 -3.07 8.85 -23.85
CA ILE A 280 -1.68 9.16 -23.61
C ILE A 280 -1.62 10.35 -22.64
N ILE A 281 -0.88 10.18 -21.56
CA ILE A 281 -0.58 11.23 -20.57
C ILE A 281 0.82 11.76 -20.88
N VAL A 282 0.94 13.08 -21.04
CA VAL A 282 2.20 13.78 -21.34
C VAL A 282 2.38 14.96 -20.38
N ALA A 283 3.61 15.45 -20.27
CA ALA A 283 3.89 16.64 -19.47
C ALA A 283 3.10 17.85 -19.98
N ARG A 284 2.80 18.78 -19.07
CA ARG A 284 2.06 20.01 -19.37
C ARG A 284 2.71 20.78 -20.51
N GLY A 285 1.92 21.20 -21.48
CA GLY A 285 2.37 21.88 -22.71
C GLY A 285 2.90 20.93 -23.77
N ASN A 286 2.82 19.61 -23.53
CA ASN A 286 3.18 18.57 -24.49
C ASN A 286 4.54 18.83 -25.22
N PRO A 287 5.67 18.90 -24.49
CA PRO A 287 6.96 19.35 -25.04
C PRO A 287 7.50 18.46 -26.16
N LYS A 288 7.05 17.21 -26.24
CA LYS A 288 7.42 16.27 -27.32
C LYS A 288 6.47 16.34 -28.52
N GLY A 289 5.39 17.12 -28.43
CA GLY A 289 4.41 17.28 -29.52
C GLY A 289 3.73 15.96 -29.90
N ILE A 290 3.36 15.14 -28.93
CA ILE A 290 2.67 13.85 -29.12
C ILE A 290 1.18 14.13 -29.29
N HIS A 291 0.59 13.74 -30.42
CA HIS A 291 -0.83 13.98 -30.72
C HIS A 291 -1.63 12.69 -30.90
N ASN A 292 -0.94 11.59 -31.13
CA ASN A 292 -1.53 10.26 -31.36
C ASN A 292 -0.54 9.16 -30.98
N PHE A 293 -0.95 7.90 -31.11
CA PHE A 293 -0.11 6.76 -30.78
C PHE A 293 1.09 6.58 -31.70
N ALA A 294 0.98 6.93 -32.98
CA ALA A 294 2.11 6.87 -33.92
C ALA A 294 3.22 7.81 -33.49
N ASP A 295 2.89 9.05 -33.09
CA ASP A 295 3.87 10.00 -32.55
C ASP A 295 4.66 9.44 -31.37
N LEU A 296 3.99 8.71 -30.47
CA LEU A 296 4.64 8.08 -29.32
C LEU A 296 5.65 7.00 -29.76
N CYS A 297 5.36 6.29 -30.85
CA CYS A 297 6.23 5.25 -31.38
C CYS A 297 7.39 5.78 -32.22
N GLU A 298 7.24 6.94 -32.88
CA GLU A 298 8.19 7.46 -33.85
C GLU A 298 9.16 8.50 -33.27
N LYS A 299 8.73 9.21 -32.22
CA LYS A 299 9.53 10.25 -31.57
C LYS A 299 10.47 9.66 -30.54
N ASP A 300 11.50 10.38 -30.16
CA ASP A 300 12.41 10.03 -29.08
C ASP A 300 11.71 10.26 -27.71
N VAL A 301 10.88 9.31 -27.33
CA VAL A 301 10.01 9.35 -26.14
C VAL A 301 10.43 8.27 -25.17
N VAL A 302 10.64 8.62 -23.90
CA VAL A 302 10.79 7.68 -22.80
C VAL A 302 9.40 7.37 -22.24
N PHE A 303 8.97 6.12 -22.38
CA PHE A 303 7.66 5.66 -21.94
C PHE A 303 7.71 5.03 -20.56
N SER A 304 6.70 5.26 -19.73
CA SER A 304 6.47 4.54 -18.47
C SER A 304 5.28 3.61 -18.64
N ASN A 305 5.47 2.31 -18.39
CA ASN A 305 4.49 1.29 -18.68
C ASN A 305 3.77 0.79 -17.43
N ARG A 306 2.65 0.10 -17.64
CA ARG A 306 1.94 -0.61 -16.59
C ARG A 306 2.44 -2.05 -16.47
N GLN A 307 2.19 -2.66 -15.32
CA GLN A 307 2.55 -4.06 -15.07
C GLN A 307 1.87 -5.02 -16.05
N PRO A 308 2.49 -6.16 -16.38
CA PRO A 308 1.84 -7.22 -17.16
C PRO A 308 0.49 -7.63 -16.54
N GLY A 309 -0.53 -7.84 -17.40
CA GLY A 309 -1.88 -8.18 -16.95
C GLY A 309 -2.77 -7.01 -16.52
N ALA A 310 -2.25 -5.76 -16.51
CA ALA A 310 -3.09 -4.58 -16.41
C ALA A 310 -3.77 -4.32 -17.78
N GLY A 311 -5.07 -3.94 -17.78
CA GLY A 311 -5.81 -3.67 -19.02
C GLY A 311 -5.16 -2.60 -19.89
N THR A 312 -4.64 -1.52 -19.28
CA THR A 312 -3.88 -0.48 -20.00
C THR A 312 -2.61 -1.03 -20.68
N ARG A 313 -1.95 -2.04 -20.07
CA ARG A 313 -0.82 -2.71 -20.68
C ARG A 313 -1.25 -3.56 -21.86
N VAL A 314 -2.35 -4.29 -21.74
CA VAL A 314 -2.94 -5.07 -22.84
C VAL A 314 -3.30 -4.14 -24.01
N LEU A 315 -3.94 -3.00 -23.73
CA LEU A 315 -4.24 -1.97 -24.74
C LEU A 315 -2.97 -1.44 -25.38
N PHE A 316 -1.93 -1.12 -24.63
CA PHE A 316 -0.66 -0.63 -25.19
C PHE A 316 -0.01 -1.65 -26.12
N ASP A 317 0.08 -2.91 -25.69
CA ASP A 317 0.67 -3.99 -26.47
C ASP A 317 -0.15 -4.29 -27.74
N HIS A 318 -1.49 -4.14 -27.66
CA HIS A 318 -2.37 -4.23 -28.84
C HIS A 318 -2.10 -3.10 -29.85
N LEU A 319 -2.05 -1.86 -29.38
CA LEU A 319 -1.76 -0.69 -30.24
C LEU A 319 -0.36 -0.77 -30.89
N LEU A 320 0.65 -1.29 -30.18
CA LEU A 320 1.96 -1.55 -30.76
C LEU A 320 1.89 -2.51 -31.95
N ARG A 321 1.13 -3.61 -31.81
CA ARG A 321 0.95 -4.59 -32.90
C ARG A 321 0.20 -3.99 -34.10
N GLU A 322 -0.86 -3.23 -33.86
CA GLU A 322 -1.59 -2.53 -34.92
C GLU A 322 -0.69 -1.57 -35.72
N HIS A 323 0.26 -0.91 -35.05
CA HIS A 323 1.22 -0.02 -35.68
C HIS A 323 2.50 -0.72 -36.16
N GLY A 324 2.57 -2.06 -36.05
CA GLY A 324 3.74 -2.84 -36.48
C GLY A 324 5.02 -2.50 -35.74
N LYS A 325 4.92 -2.04 -34.49
CA LYS A 325 6.07 -1.60 -33.67
C LYS A 325 6.45 -2.68 -32.65
N PRO A 326 7.69 -3.18 -32.67
CA PRO A 326 8.21 -4.08 -31.65
C PRO A 326 8.30 -3.38 -30.28
N ALA A 327 7.98 -4.13 -29.21
CA ALA A 327 7.99 -3.60 -27.86
C ALA A 327 9.38 -3.18 -27.35
N ASP A 328 10.42 -3.84 -27.84
CA ASP A 328 11.84 -3.55 -27.53
C ASP A 328 12.37 -2.26 -28.15
N GLU A 329 11.69 -1.73 -29.19
CA GLU A 329 12.00 -0.41 -29.76
C GLU A 329 11.47 0.74 -28.89
N ILE A 330 10.54 0.48 -27.95
CA ILE A 330 9.98 1.53 -27.10
C ILE A 330 10.88 1.77 -25.89
N LYS A 331 11.53 2.93 -25.85
CA LYS A 331 12.35 3.34 -24.71
C LYS A 331 11.52 3.37 -23.41
N GLY A 332 11.95 2.65 -22.41
CA GLY A 332 11.24 2.59 -21.12
C GLY A 332 10.09 1.57 -21.06
N TYR A 333 9.88 0.74 -22.07
CA TYR A 333 8.86 -0.31 -22.08
C TYR A 333 8.92 -1.24 -20.83
N SER A 334 10.11 -1.52 -20.34
CA SER A 334 10.36 -2.32 -19.12
C SER A 334 10.22 -1.53 -17.82
N GLN A 335 10.00 -0.22 -17.87
CA GLN A 335 9.76 0.61 -16.68
C GLN A 335 8.32 0.43 -16.21
N ILE A 336 8.13 -0.45 -15.22
CA ILE A 336 6.81 -0.92 -14.78
C ILE A 336 6.31 -0.09 -13.60
N CYS A 337 5.04 0.35 -13.70
CA CYS A 337 4.26 0.98 -12.64
C CYS A 337 3.04 0.13 -12.28
N THR A 338 2.69 0.12 -11.00
CA THR A 338 1.59 -0.70 -10.48
C THR A 338 0.23 0.01 -10.52
N THR A 339 0.22 1.35 -10.49
CA THR A 339 -1.00 2.17 -10.53
C THR A 339 -0.95 3.20 -11.65
N HIS A 340 -2.11 3.77 -12.04
CA HIS A 340 -2.19 4.87 -12.99
C HIS A 340 -1.51 6.13 -12.46
N MET A 341 -1.68 6.41 -11.16
CA MET A 341 -1.06 7.56 -10.50
C MET A 341 0.47 7.46 -10.46
N GLU A 342 1.02 6.27 -10.21
CA GLU A 342 2.47 6.05 -10.26
C GLU A 342 3.02 6.33 -11.65
N ALA A 343 2.38 5.82 -12.70
CA ALA A 343 2.78 6.05 -14.08
C ALA A 343 2.69 7.54 -14.47
N ALA A 344 1.60 8.20 -14.14
CA ALA A 344 1.42 9.63 -14.36
C ALA A 344 2.45 10.48 -13.56
N ASN A 345 2.76 10.09 -12.32
CA ASN A 345 3.76 10.78 -11.50
C ASN A 345 5.17 10.70 -12.11
N ARG A 346 5.52 9.63 -12.82
CA ARG A 346 6.80 9.55 -13.54
C ARG A 346 6.87 10.59 -14.67
N VAL A 347 5.75 10.86 -15.34
CA VAL A 347 5.66 11.93 -16.34
C VAL A 347 5.76 13.31 -15.67
N TYR A 348 5.02 13.50 -14.54
CA TYR A 348 5.04 14.74 -13.76
C TYR A 348 6.45 15.11 -13.28
N THR A 349 7.23 14.10 -12.83
CA THR A 349 8.61 14.30 -12.33
C THR A 349 9.68 14.30 -13.41
N GLY A 350 9.32 14.16 -14.69
CA GLY A 350 10.27 14.12 -15.81
C GLY A 350 11.10 12.83 -15.92
N LEU A 351 10.70 11.76 -15.21
CA LEU A 351 11.32 10.44 -15.32
C LEU A 351 10.83 9.65 -16.54
N ALA A 352 9.75 10.11 -17.17
CA ALA A 352 9.21 9.64 -18.43
C ALA A 352 8.61 10.82 -19.19
N ASP A 353 8.56 10.73 -20.53
CA ASP A 353 7.92 11.72 -21.39
C ASP A 353 6.43 11.45 -21.56
N ALA A 354 6.05 10.17 -21.55
CA ALA A 354 4.68 9.74 -21.75
C ALA A 354 4.35 8.44 -21.00
N THR A 355 3.05 8.22 -20.76
CA THR A 355 2.48 6.94 -20.33
C THR A 355 1.08 6.77 -20.90
N LEU A 356 0.57 5.53 -20.95
CA LEU A 356 -0.86 5.28 -21.13
C LEU A 356 -1.54 5.26 -19.76
N GLY A 357 -2.71 5.88 -19.68
CA GLY A 357 -3.47 5.93 -18.45
C GLY A 357 -4.87 6.51 -18.62
N ILE A 358 -5.53 6.70 -17.48
CA ILE A 358 -6.87 7.28 -17.41
C ILE A 358 -6.81 8.80 -17.25
N LYS A 359 -7.81 9.50 -17.79
CA LYS A 359 -7.88 10.97 -17.75
C LYS A 359 -7.78 11.53 -16.34
N SER A 360 -8.45 10.91 -15.37
CA SER A 360 -8.43 11.36 -13.97
C SER A 360 -7.03 11.37 -13.34
N ALA A 361 -6.12 10.48 -13.78
CA ALA A 361 -4.73 10.49 -13.29
C ALA A 361 -3.92 11.65 -13.89
N ALA A 362 -4.20 12.03 -15.15
CA ALA A 362 -3.60 13.20 -15.76
C ALA A 362 -4.08 14.49 -15.10
N ASP A 363 -5.40 14.63 -14.93
CA ASP A 363 -6.02 15.82 -14.33
C ASP A 363 -5.55 16.05 -12.88
N ALA A 364 -5.42 14.99 -12.10
CA ALA A 364 -4.94 15.07 -10.72
C ALA A 364 -3.53 15.66 -10.57
N LEU A 365 -2.70 15.56 -11.59
CA LEU A 365 -1.33 16.07 -11.62
C LEU A 365 -1.15 17.30 -12.55
N GLY A 366 -2.23 17.79 -13.16
CA GLY A 366 -2.19 18.92 -14.11
C GLY A 366 -1.39 18.61 -15.37
N LEU A 367 -1.41 17.36 -15.83
CA LEU A 367 -0.75 16.88 -17.05
C LEU A 367 -1.70 16.99 -18.24
N ASP A 368 -1.15 17.04 -19.46
CA ASP A 368 -1.94 17.01 -20.67
C ASP A 368 -2.32 15.57 -21.03
N PHE A 369 -3.51 15.43 -21.64
CA PHE A 369 -4.10 14.14 -21.96
C PHE A 369 -4.59 14.07 -23.40
N ILE A 370 -4.17 13.05 -24.12
CA ILE A 370 -4.59 12.77 -25.49
C ILE A 370 -5.48 11.52 -25.47
N PRO A 371 -6.81 11.64 -25.65
CA PRO A 371 -7.72 10.51 -25.59
C PRO A 371 -7.47 9.53 -26.75
N LEU A 372 -7.53 8.22 -26.45
CA LEU A 372 -7.39 7.15 -27.43
C LEU A 372 -8.67 6.31 -27.56
N THR A 373 -9.23 5.87 -26.45
CA THR A 373 -10.40 4.99 -26.45
C THR A 373 -11.19 5.09 -25.16
N GLU A 374 -12.45 4.61 -25.18
CA GLU A 374 -13.23 4.35 -23.96
C GLU A 374 -13.22 2.85 -23.66
N GLU A 375 -13.14 2.51 -22.40
CA GLU A 375 -13.21 1.12 -21.92
C GLU A 375 -14.29 0.96 -20.85
N PRO A 376 -15.06 -0.14 -20.86
CA PRO A 376 -16.00 -0.45 -19.79
C PRO A 376 -15.21 -0.90 -18.55
N TYR A 377 -15.57 -0.38 -17.40
CA TYR A 377 -15.08 -0.84 -16.11
C TYR A 377 -16.17 -1.63 -15.40
N GLU A 378 -15.95 -2.93 -15.25
CA GLU A 378 -16.94 -3.84 -14.70
C GLU A 378 -16.49 -4.46 -13.39
N LEU A 379 -17.40 -4.55 -12.44
CA LEU A 379 -17.25 -5.43 -11.29
C LEU A 379 -17.69 -6.84 -11.68
N VAL A 380 -16.89 -7.81 -11.26
CA VAL A 380 -17.13 -9.24 -11.46
C VAL A 380 -17.30 -9.87 -10.09
N ILE A 381 -18.47 -10.48 -9.86
CA ILE A 381 -18.91 -10.96 -8.55
C ILE A 381 -19.43 -12.39 -8.69
N PRO A 382 -18.81 -13.41 -8.06
CA PRO A 382 -19.37 -14.75 -7.99
C PRO A 382 -20.78 -14.75 -7.40
N GLU A 383 -21.66 -15.61 -7.93
CA GLU A 383 -23.07 -15.68 -7.53
C GLU A 383 -23.24 -15.91 -6.02
N GLU A 384 -22.37 -16.70 -5.42
CA GLU A 384 -22.39 -16.99 -3.98
C GLU A 384 -22.18 -15.75 -3.10
N TYR A 385 -21.57 -14.69 -3.62
CA TYR A 385 -21.32 -13.44 -2.88
C TYR A 385 -22.30 -12.31 -3.16
N MET A 386 -23.26 -12.51 -4.09
CA MET A 386 -24.24 -11.45 -4.42
C MET A 386 -25.06 -10.99 -3.21
N ASN A 387 -25.32 -11.88 -2.25
CA ASN A 387 -26.04 -11.57 -1.01
C ASN A 387 -25.10 -11.25 0.17
N HIS A 388 -23.78 -11.19 -0.03
CA HIS A 388 -22.86 -10.80 1.02
C HIS A 388 -23.11 -9.33 1.42
N PRO A 389 -23.28 -8.99 2.73
CA PRO A 389 -23.66 -7.64 3.14
C PRO A 389 -22.72 -6.54 2.63
N GLY A 390 -21.42 -6.81 2.53
CA GLY A 390 -20.43 -5.89 1.94
C GLY A 390 -20.65 -5.66 0.43
N ILE A 391 -21.08 -6.69 -0.30
CA ILE A 391 -21.38 -6.60 -1.74
C ILE A 391 -22.70 -5.84 -1.96
N VAL A 392 -23.74 -6.16 -1.19
CA VAL A 392 -25.02 -5.42 -1.27
C VAL A 392 -24.80 -3.94 -1.02
N ALA A 393 -24.10 -3.58 0.07
CA ALA A 393 -23.78 -2.18 0.37
C ALA A 393 -22.93 -1.52 -0.71
N LEU A 394 -22.00 -2.26 -1.34
CA LEU A 394 -21.19 -1.77 -2.46
C LEU A 394 -22.08 -1.44 -3.68
N LEU A 395 -22.94 -2.37 -4.08
CA LEU A 395 -23.84 -2.20 -5.24
C LEU A 395 -24.82 -1.04 -5.02
N ASP A 396 -25.41 -0.93 -3.82
CA ASP A 396 -26.26 0.20 -3.45
C ASP A 396 -25.48 1.54 -3.47
N SER A 397 -24.20 1.50 -3.18
CA SER A 397 -23.34 2.70 -3.17
C SER A 397 -22.98 3.19 -4.58
N LEU A 398 -23.14 2.39 -5.62
CA LEU A 398 -22.98 2.84 -7.02
C LEU A 398 -24.03 3.88 -7.44
N HIS A 399 -25.11 4.00 -6.68
CA HIS A 399 -26.17 4.99 -6.88
C HIS A 399 -26.07 6.20 -5.93
N ASP A 400 -25.00 6.27 -5.12
CA ASP A 400 -24.80 7.39 -4.19
C ASP A 400 -24.49 8.68 -4.94
N ALA A 401 -25.32 9.71 -4.73
CA ALA A 401 -25.23 10.96 -5.48
C ALA A 401 -23.93 11.74 -5.20
N GLU A 402 -23.44 11.70 -3.95
CA GLU A 402 -22.18 12.36 -3.58
C GLU A 402 -20.98 11.68 -4.24
N TRP A 403 -20.99 10.36 -4.27
CA TRP A 403 -19.95 9.59 -4.95
C TRP A 403 -19.96 9.86 -6.46
N ARG A 404 -21.12 9.82 -7.11
CA ARG A 404 -21.25 10.11 -8.55
C ARG A 404 -20.75 11.51 -8.90
N ALA A 405 -21.14 12.52 -8.13
CA ALA A 405 -20.66 13.89 -8.33
C ALA A 405 -19.12 14.00 -8.25
N LYS A 406 -18.50 13.32 -7.28
CA LYS A 406 -17.03 13.28 -7.16
C LYS A 406 -16.37 12.59 -8.33
N VAL A 407 -16.94 11.51 -8.85
CA VAL A 407 -16.41 10.80 -10.02
C VAL A 407 -16.53 11.67 -11.28
N GLU A 408 -17.63 12.39 -11.45
CA GLU A 408 -17.82 13.36 -12.56
C GLU A 408 -16.78 14.49 -12.49
N GLU A 409 -16.51 15.00 -11.29
CA GLU A 409 -15.51 16.05 -11.03
C GLU A 409 -14.07 15.60 -11.38
N MET A 410 -13.77 14.31 -11.25
CA MET A 410 -12.47 13.74 -11.63
C MET A 410 -12.26 13.71 -13.15
N GLY A 411 -13.33 13.79 -13.96
CA GLY A 411 -13.29 13.78 -15.42
C GLY A 411 -12.89 12.43 -16.03
N GLY A 412 -13.30 12.23 -17.29
CA GLY A 412 -12.97 11.01 -18.05
C GLY A 412 -13.81 9.78 -17.70
N TYR A 413 -14.93 9.95 -17.01
CA TYR A 413 -15.91 8.91 -16.71
C TYR A 413 -17.24 9.22 -17.38
N ARG A 414 -17.90 8.19 -17.85
CA ARG A 414 -19.25 8.24 -18.42
C ARG A 414 -20.09 7.10 -17.84
N TRP A 415 -21.28 7.44 -17.37
CA TRP A 415 -22.22 6.45 -16.82
C TRP A 415 -22.81 5.57 -17.94
N PRO A 416 -23.22 4.33 -17.62
CA PRO A 416 -23.91 3.42 -18.54
C PRO A 416 -25.18 3.98 -19.11
#